data_d5c40e9cea8e3b254e67da98c70fd5f0
#
_entry.id   d5c40e9cea8e3b254e67da98c70fd5f0
#
_cell.length_a   1.000
_cell.length_b   1.000
_cell.length_c   1.000
_cell.angle_alpha   90.00
_cell.angle_beta   90.00
_cell.angle_gamma   90.00
#
_symmetry.space_group_name_H-M   'P 1'
#
loop_
_entity.id
_entity.type
_entity.pdbx_description
1 polymer ?
#
loop_
_entity_poly.entity_id
_entity_poly.type
_entity_poly.pdbx_seq_one_letter_code
_entity_poly.pdbx_strand_id
1 'polypeptide(L)'
;MSTFFLLVHTLIPPPSLVQDVAQKTNEIAGDGTTTATVLARAIYSEGVKNVAAGCNPMDLRRGSQAAVDRVVEFLSAQTKTITTTAEIAQVATISANGDTHVGNLIAQAMEKVGKEGVITVKEGKTIEDEIEITEGMRFDRGFISPYFITDVKSQKVEFEKPLVLLSEKKISLLQDILPSLEAAAQARRPLLIVAEDIDGEALAALILNKLRGQLQVAAVKAPGFGDNRKSILGDLAILTGGTVFTDELGIKLEKATPDLLGSSGSITVTKEDTIVLNGDGSKDAIQARCEQIRALLADPSTSDYDKTKLQERLAKLSGGVAVIKVGGSSEVEVGEKKDRYDDALNATRAAVEEGILPGGGVALLKASLAIGTNAPGSSNLPTNPDATVVPTANFDQELGVNIIRRALTNPSRTILSNAGEEASVIVGTLLGKYGGAENFAMGYDASKGEYVDMIKAGIVDPLKVVRTALVDASGVASLLTTSEACVVEAEEEKPAAPMGGGMGGMGGMGGF
;
A
#
# COMPACT_ATOMS: atom_id res chain seq x y z
N MET A 1 18.64 23.81 29.43
CA MET A 1 18.82 23.41 28.03
C MET A 1 19.59 22.08 27.88
N SER A 2 20.67 21.86 28.59
CA SER A 2 21.44 20.59 28.49
C SER A 2 20.66 19.35 28.96
N THR A 3 19.85 19.46 29.98
CA THR A 3 19.04 18.34 30.54
C THR A 3 17.87 17.97 29.63
N PHE A 4 17.33 18.93 28.89
CA PHE A 4 16.25 18.69 27.93
C PHE A 4 16.75 17.92 26.69
N PHE A 5 17.98 18.18 26.26
CA PHE A 5 18.60 17.46 25.15
C PHE A 5 18.94 15.99 25.50
N LEU A 6 19.32 15.74 26.77
CA LEU A 6 19.54 14.38 27.25
C LEU A 6 18.21 13.59 27.40
N LEU A 7 17.12 14.26 27.83
CA LEU A 7 15.80 13.62 27.92
C LEU A 7 15.24 13.26 26.53
N VAL A 8 15.44 14.12 25.51
CA VAL A 8 15.04 13.83 24.13
C VAL A 8 15.85 12.68 23.52
N HIS A 9 17.10 12.44 23.99
CA HIS A 9 17.91 11.31 23.53
C HIS A 9 17.56 9.98 24.20
N THR A 10 16.96 10.03 25.40
CA THR A 10 16.53 8.83 26.14
C THR A 10 15.04 8.56 26.08
N LEU A 11 14.23 9.61 25.81
CA LEU A 11 12.81 9.52 25.50
C LEU A 11 12.63 9.71 23.98
N ILE A 12 13.16 8.79 23.21
CA ILE A 12 12.81 8.70 21.80
C ILE A 12 11.30 8.56 21.76
N PRO A 13 10.56 9.51 21.11
CA PRO A 13 9.16 9.27 20.80
C PRO A 13 9.11 7.92 20.11
N PRO A 14 8.13 7.09 20.44
CA PRO A 14 8.21 5.68 20.15
C PRO A 14 8.60 5.46 18.69
N PRO A 15 9.42 4.46 18.39
CA PRO A 15 9.72 4.05 17.01
C PRO A 15 8.48 3.95 16.13
N SER A 16 7.28 3.91 16.73
CA SER A 16 5.98 3.98 16.08
C SER A 16 5.80 5.18 15.13
N LEU A 17 6.18 6.41 15.49
CA LEU A 17 5.99 7.56 14.59
C LEU A 17 6.85 7.47 13.31
N VAL A 18 8.05 6.87 13.40
CA VAL A 18 8.88 6.62 12.22
C VAL A 18 8.35 5.41 11.45
N GLN A 19 7.83 4.39 12.16
CA GLN A 19 7.11 3.29 11.53
C GLN A 19 5.85 3.77 10.81
N ASP A 20 5.09 4.71 11.40
CA ASP A 20 3.89 5.28 10.80
C ASP A 20 4.16 5.94 9.46
N VAL A 21 5.34 6.59 9.27
CA VAL A 21 5.75 7.12 7.95
C VAL A 21 5.84 6.00 6.93
N ALA A 22 6.62 4.96 7.25
CA ALA A 22 6.82 3.83 6.36
C ALA A 22 5.50 3.09 6.08
N GLN A 23 4.69 2.87 7.13
CA GLN A 23 3.42 2.18 7.02
C GLN A 23 2.41 2.95 6.16
N LYS A 24 2.25 4.26 6.34
CA LYS A 24 1.37 5.08 5.51
C LYS A 24 1.80 5.09 4.04
N THR A 25 3.10 5.25 3.79
CA THR A 25 3.62 5.20 2.42
C THR A 25 3.34 3.84 1.79
N ASN A 26 3.51 2.74 2.55
CA ASN A 26 3.18 1.40 2.09
C ASN A 26 1.67 1.21 1.83
N GLU A 27 0.79 1.71 2.71
CA GLU A 27 -0.66 1.63 2.53
C GLU A 27 -1.15 2.34 1.25
N ILE A 28 -0.56 3.49 0.90
CA ILE A 28 -1.01 4.32 -0.23
C ILE A 28 -0.34 3.92 -1.55
N ALA A 29 0.99 3.71 -1.51
CA ALA A 29 1.79 3.49 -2.71
C ALA A 29 2.33 2.05 -2.85
N GLY A 30 2.32 1.27 -1.76
CA GLY A 30 2.78 -0.11 -1.72
C GLY A 30 4.29 -0.31 -1.82
N ASP A 31 5.06 0.78 -1.87
CA ASP A 31 6.52 0.81 -1.95
C ASP A 31 7.04 2.17 -1.42
N GLY A 32 8.36 2.36 -1.35
CA GLY A 32 8.99 3.64 -0.99
C GLY A 32 9.18 3.86 0.52
N THR A 33 8.99 2.87 1.35
CA THR A 33 9.10 2.93 2.81
C THR A 33 10.47 3.45 3.29
N THR A 34 11.54 2.99 2.64
CA THR A 34 12.93 3.43 2.93
C THR A 34 13.14 4.89 2.53
N THR A 35 12.66 5.30 1.36
CA THR A 35 12.76 6.69 0.88
C THR A 35 12.04 7.64 1.81
N ALA A 36 10.83 7.29 2.26
CA ALA A 36 10.04 8.06 3.21
C ALA A 36 10.77 8.24 4.55
N THR A 37 11.37 7.17 5.07
CA THR A 37 12.15 7.19 6.31
C THR A 37 13.41 8.07 6.19
N VAL A 38 14.15 7.97 5.08
CA VAL A 38 15.33 8.80 4.80
C VAL A 38 14.95 10.28 4.71
N LEU A 39 13.85 10.60 4.01
CA LEU A 39 13.34 11.96 3.89
C LEU A 39 12.87 12.51 5.24
N ALA A 40 12.10 11.74 6.03
CA ALA A 40 11.63 12.15 7.35
C ALA A 40 12.81 12.50 8.27
N ARG A 41 13.86 11.66 8.31
CA ARG A 41 15.09 11.93 9.05
C ARG A 41 15.77 13.20 8.58
N ALA A 42 15.88 13.40 7.26
CA ALA A 42 16.55 14.55 6.69
C ALA A 42 15.82 15.86 7.02
N ILE A 43 14.49 15.89 6.84
CA ILE A 43 13.63 17.05 7.14
C ILE A 43 13.70 17.36 8.65
N TYR A 44 13.53 16.36 9.50
CA TYR A 44 13.59 16.52 10.95
C TYR A 44 14.95 17.05 11.42
N SER A 45 16.06 16.50 10.91
CA SER A 45 17.41 16.91 11.30
C SER A 45 17.70 18.37 10.95
N GLU A 46 17.24 18.86 9.80
CA GLU A 46 17.34 20.27 9.42
C GLU A 46 16.35 21.14 10.21
N GLY A 47 15.14 20.64 10.48
CA GLY A 47 14.12 21.34 11.27
C GLY A 47 14.58 21.65 12.69
N VAL A 48 15.11 20.64 13.39
CA VAL A 48 15.60 20.80 14.78
C VAL A 48 16.72 21.83 14.88
N LYS A 49 17.64 21.90 13.89
CA LYS A 49 18.71 22.93 13.89
C LYS A 49 18.13 24.34 13.87
N ASN A 50 17.09 24.58 13.09
CA ASN A 50 16.44 25.90 12.98
C ASN A 50 15.62 26.23 14.25
N VAL A 51 14.92 25.25 14.83
CA VAL A 51 14.21 25.43 16.12
C VAL A 51 15.21 25.72 17.24
N ALA A 52 16.33 25.01 17.29
CA ALA A 52 17.40 25.25 18.28
C ALA A 52 18.05 26.63 18.09
N ALA A 53 18.02 27.19 16.89
CA ALA A 53 18.47 28.55 16.59
C ALA A 53 17.42 29.63 16.97
N GLY A 54 16.23 29.26 17.44
CA GLY A 54 15.20 30.17 17.90
C GLY A 54 14.12 30.51 16.87
N CYS A 55 14.06 29.81 15.74
CA CYS A 55 13.01 30.00 14.73
C CYS A 55 11.66 29.43 15.23
N ASN A 56 10.56 30.04 14.78
CA ASN A 56 9.22 29.60 15.13
C ASN A 56 8.87 28.28 14.43
N PRO A 57 8.63 27.17 15.17
CA PRO A 57 8.36 25.86 14.56
C PRO A 57 7.12 25.85 13.66
N MET A 58 6.10 26.63 13.97
CA MET A 58 4.86 26.70 13.20
C MET A 58 5.07 27.40 11.84
N ASP A 59 5.94 28.42 11.79
CA ASP A 59 6.29 29.09 10.54
C ASP A 59 7.23 28.23 9.70
N LEU A 60 8.19 27.53 10.32
CA LEU A 60 9.00 26.51 9.64
C LEU A 60 8.11 25.46 8.98
N ARG A 61 7.10 24.96 9.69
CA ARG A 61 6.12 24.00 9.15
C ARG A 61 5.36 24.55 7.95
N ARG A 62 4.87 25.81 8.03
CA ARG A 62 4.13 26.44 6.91
C ARG A 62 5.01 26.57 5.67
N GLY A 63 6.25 27.02 5.86
CA GLY A 63 7.22 27.11 4.76
C GLY A 63 7.57 25.75 4.16
N SER A 64 7.77 24.73 4.99
CA SER A 64 8.02 23.37 4.54
C SER A 64 6.84 22.80 3.75
N GLN A 65 5.60 23.01 4.23
CA GLN A 65 4.41 22.56 3.51
C GLN A 65 4.29 23.20 2.13
N ALA A 66 4.44 24.52 2.05
CA ALA A 66 4.40 25.25 0.78
C ALA A 66 5.48 24.77 -0.22
N ALA A 67 6.66 24.40 0.30
CA ALA A 67 7.72 23.80 -0.52
C ALA A 67 7.35 22.42 -1.03
N VAL A 68 6.77 21.56 -0.18
CA VAL A 68 6.31 20.21 -0.57
C VAL A 68 5.24 20.29 -1.65
N ASP A 69 4.24 21.16 -1.48
CA ASP A 69 3.17 21.36 -2.46
C ASP A 69 3.77 21.74 -3.83
N ARG A 70 4.75 22.67 -3.84
CA ARG A 70 5.44 23.08 -5.06
C ARG A 70 6.25 21.96 -5.70
N VAL A 71 6.93 21.12 -4.89
CA VAL A 71 7.66 19.94 -5.40
C VAL A 71 6.71 18.94 -6.04
N VAL A 72 5.59 18.69 -5.42
CA VAL A 72 4.57 17.75 -5.95
C VAL A 72 4.05 18.24 -7.30
N GLU A 73 3.73 19.54 -7.43
CA GLU A 73 3.33 20.12 -8.72
C GLU A 73 4.42 19.97 -9.78
N PHE A 74 5.68 20.26 -9.43
CA PHE A 74 6.81 20.13 -10.35
C PHE A 74 6.99 18.67 -10.80
N LEU A 75 6.99 17.70 -9.89
CA LEU A 75 7.14 16.29 -10.21
C LEU A 75 6.01 15.79 -11.10
N SER A 76 4.77 16.19 -10.81
CA SER A 76 3.61 15.84 -11.63
C SER A 76 3.70 16.38 -13.06
N ALA A 77 4.26 17.58 -13.24
CA ALA A 77 4.48 18.18 -14.57
C ALA A 77 5.59 17.49 -15.37
N GLN A 78 6.53 16.80 -14.72
CA GLN A 78 7.67 16.11 -15.34
C GLN A 78 7.43 14.61 -15.56
N THR A 79 6.23 14.13 -15.26
CA THR A 79 5.89 12.70 -15.30
C THR A 79 5.77 12.20 -16.73
N LYS A 80 6.32 11.02 -16.99
CA LYS A 80 6.16 10.27 -18.25
C LYS A 80 5.16 9.13 -18.05
N THR A 81 4.11 9.11 -18.88
CA THR A 81 3.12 8.02 -18.87
C THR A 81 3.71 6.74 -19.46
N ILE A 82 3.44 5.60 -18.85
CA ILE A 82 3.84 4.27 -19.34
C ILE A 82 2.91 3.84 -20.47
N THR A 83 3.53 3.44 -21.57
CA THR A 83 2.79 2.97 -22.76
C THR A 83 3.13 1.55 -23.16
N THR A 84 4.31 1.03 -22.81
CA THR A 84 4.83 -0.24 -23.28
C THR A 84 5.03 -1.28 -22.17
N THR A 85 4.90 -2.56 -22.51
CA THR A 85 5.20 -3.71 -21.61
C THR A 85 6.66 -3.70 -21.14
N ALA A 86 7.58 -3.20 -21.97
CA ALA A 86 9.00 -3.08 -21.60
C ALA A 86 9.23 -2.05 -20.49
N GLU A 87 8.52 -0.92 -20.50
CA GLU A 87 8.58 0.07 -19.42
C GLU A 87 8.00 -0.49 -18.11
N ILE A 88 6.94 -1.31 -18.19
CA ILE A 88 6.38 -2.03 -17.04
C ILE A 88 7.43 -2.98 -16.45
N ALA A 89 8.11 -3.77 -17.30
CA ALA A 89 9.16 -4.67 -16.86
C ALA A 89 10.33 -3.93 -16.18
N GLN A 90 10.69 -2.74 -16.67
CA GLN A 90 11.73 -1.91 -16.07
C GLN A 90 11.35 -1.44 -14.66
N VAL A 91 10.14 -0.91 -14.45
CA VAL A 91 9.65 -0.49 -13.13
C VAL A 91 9.67 -1.66 -12.16
N ALA A 92 9.09 -2.80 -12.57
CA ALA A 92 9.04 -4.00 -11.73
C ALA A 92 10.44 -4.53 -11.39
N THR A 93 11.39 -4.49 -12.34
CA THR A 93 12.78 -4.91 -12.12
C THR A 93 13.47 -4.03 -11.08
N ILE A 94 13.31 -2.71 -11.15
CA ILE A 94 13.92 -1.78 -10.20
C ILE A 94 13.37 -2.00 -8.78
N SER A 95 12.05 -2.09 -8.65
CA SER A 95 11.42 -2.34 -7.34
C SER A 95 11.78 -3.74 -6.79
N ALA A 96 12.03 -4.72 -7.68
CA ALA A 96 12.52 -6.05 -7.32
C ALA A 96 14.04 -6.12 -7.08
N ASN A 97 14.70 -5.02 -6.74
CA ASN A 97 16.15 -4.94 -6.50
C ASN A 97 17.03 -5.37 -7.69
N GLY A 98 16.59 -5.12 -8.92
CA GLY A 98 17.30 -5.45 -10.14
C GLY A 98 17.04 -6.87 -10.66
N ASP A 99 16.10 -7.62 -10.09
CA ASP A 99 15.74 -8.96 -10.55
C ASP A 99 14.88 -8.88 -11.82
N THR A 100 15.54 -9.14 -12.96
CA THR A 100 14.89 -9.11 -14.27
C THR A 100 13.87 -10.25 -14.47
N HIS A 101 14.01 -11.36 -13.74
CA HIS A 101 13.05 -12.47 -13.81
C HIS A 101 11.70 -12.03 -13.23
N VAL A 102 11.70 -11.44 -12.04
CA VAL A 102 10.51 -10.86 -11.41
C VAL A 102 9.86 -9.81 -12.30
N GLY A 103 10.68 -8.88 -12.85
CA GLY A 103 10.18 -7.83 -13.74
C GLY A 103 9.48 -8.37 -14.99
N ASN A 104 10.06 -9.36 -15.64
CA ASN A 104 9.48 -9.98 -16.83
C ASN A 104 8.20 -10.77 -16.52
N LEU A 105 8.15 -11.49 -15.40
CA LEU A 105 6.95 -12.23 -15.00
C LEU A 105 5.78 -11.28 -14.72
N ILE A 106 6.01 -10.17 -14.02
CA ILE A 106 4.98 -9.16 -13.75
C ILE A 106 4.49 -8.54 -15.06
N ALA A 107 5.39 -8.18 -15.96
CA ALA A 107 5.04 -7.61 -17.27
C ALA A 107 4.21 -8.59 -18.11
N GLN A 108 4.57 -9.88 -18.15
CA GLN A 108 3.78 -10.92 -18.79
C GLN A 108 2.40 -11.13 -18.15
N ALA A 109 2.33 -11.08 -16.80
CA ALA A 109 1.05 -11.15 -16.10
C ALA A 109 0.15 -9.98 -16.50
N MET A 110 0.68 -8.74 -16.50
CA MET A 110 -0.08 -7.55 -16.92
C MET A 110 -0.51 -7.58 -18.39
N GLU A 111 0.32 -8.11 -19.27
CA GLU A 111 -0.04 -8.27 -20.69
C GLU A 111 -1.23 -9.21 -20.86
N LYS A 112 -1.29 -10.29 -20.07
CA LYS A 112 -2.35 -11.30 -20.15
C LYS A 112 -3.68 -10.85 -19.57
N VAL A 113 -3.65 -10.13 -18.42
CA VAL A 113 -4.88 -9.67 -17.76
C VAL A 113 -5.28 -8.23 -18.10
N GLY A 114 -4.39 -7.51 -18.79
CA GLY A 114 -4.58 -6.08 -19.13
C GLY A 114 -4.21 -5.14 -17.99
N LYS A 115 -4.20 -3.81 -18.29
CA LYS A 115 -3.80 -2.76 -17.34
C LYS A 115 -4.71 -2.67 -16.11
N GLU A 116 -6.00 -2.97 -16.28
CA GLU A 116 -7.02 -3.01 -15.22
C GLU A 116 -7.13 -4.38 -14.54
N GLY A 117 -6.39 -5.37 -15.05
CA GLY A 117 -6.41 -6.74 -14.57
C GLY A 117 -5.82 -6.89 -13.17
N VAL A 118 -6.30 -7.89 -12.45
CA VAL A 118 -5.84 -8.18 -11.09
C VAL A 118 -4.70 -9.19 -11.14
N ILE A 119 -3.60 -8.85 -10.48
CA ILE A 119 -2.47 -9.77 -10.28
C ILE A 119 -2.31 -9.97 -8.77
N THR A 120 -2.23 -11.22 -8.35
CA THR A 120 -1.98 -11.61 -6.94
C THR A 120 -0.76 -12.50 -6.86
N VAL A 121 -0.08 -12.43 -5.72
CA VAL A 121 1.07 -13.29 -5.42
C VAL A 121 0.66 -14.32 -4.39
N LYS A 122 1.00 -15.58 -4.62
CA LYS A 122 0.78 -16.67 -3.66
C LYS A 122 2.04 -17.53 -3.55
N GLU A 123 2.18 -18.18 -2.42
CA GLU A 123 3.22 -19.17 -2.23
C GLU A 123 2.95 -20.38 -3.15
N GLY A 124 3.95 -20.73 -3.94
CA GLY A 124 3.96 -21.92 -4.80
C GLY A 124 4.39 -23.16 -4.03
N LYS A 125 4.22 -24.32 -4.64
CA LYS A 125 4.73 -25.60 -4.13
C LYS A 125 5.91 -26.11 -4.95
N THR A 126 6.30 -25.36 -5.97
CA THR A 126 7.38 -25.66 -6.91
C THR A 126 8.63 -24.86 -6.56
N ILE A 127 9.77 -25.21 -7.15
CA ILE A 127 11.01 -24.44 -6.99
C ILE A 127 11.01 -23.23 -7.91
N GLU A 128 10.33 -23.31 -9.04
CA GLU A 128 10.25 -22.25 -10.04
C GLU A 128 8.99 -21.41 -9.86
N ASP A 129 9.07 -20.13 -10.24
CA ASP A 129 7.95 -19.21 -10.23
C ASP A 129 7.04 -19.48 -11.43
N GLU A 130 5.73 -19.51 -11.24
CA GLU A 130 4.73 -19.82 -12.26
C GLU A 130 3.64 -18.74 -12.32
N ILE A 131 3.14 -18.45 -13.54
CA ILE A 131 1.95 -17.60 -13.72
C ILE A 131 0.76 -18.49 -14.09
N GLU A 132 -0.25 -18.48 -13.26
CA GLU A 132 -1.54 -19.10 -13.53
C GLU A 132 -2.60 -18.02 -13.76
N ILE A 133 -3.37 -18.16 -14.85
CA ILE A 133 -4.54 -17.30 -15.07
C ILE A 133 -5.76 -18.02 -14.58
N THR A 134 -6.49 -17.37 -13.69
CA THR A 134 -7.61 -17.92 -12.97
C THR A 134 -8.83 -17.03 -13.16
N GLU A 135 -10.01 -17.63 -13.28
CA GLU A 135 -11.25 -16.89 -13.23
C GLU A 135 -11.42 -16.26 -11.84
N GLY A 136 -11.76 -15.00 -11.81
CA GLY A 136 -11.89 -14.30 -10.54
C GLY A 136 -12.30 -12.85 -10.73
N MET A 137 -12.61 -12.19 -9.62
CA MET A 137 -13.02 -10.79 -9.59
C MET A 137 -12.46 -10.08 -8.37
N ARG A 138 -11.99 -8.84 -8.56
CA ARG A 138 -11.65 -7.90 -7.48
C ARG A 138 -12.72 -6.82 -7.38
N PHE A 139 -13.07 -6.45 -6.16
CA PHE A 139 -13.87 -5.26 -5.90
C PHE A 139 -13.33 -4.45 -4.72
N ASP A 140 -13.54 -3.12 -4.80
CA ASP A 140 -12.94 -2.13 -3.93
C ASP A 140 -13.74 -1.99 -2.63
N ARG A 141 -13.77 -3.04 -1.81
CA ARG A 141 -14.32 -3.07 -0.44
C ARG A 141 -13.59 -4.11 0.37
N GLY A 142 -13.09 -3.71 1.52
CA GLY A 142 -12.42 -4.59 2.46
C GLY A 142 -13.30 -5.03 3.62
N PHE A 143 -12.70 -5.68 4.61
CA PHE A 143 -13.40 -6.17 5.79
C PHE A 143 -14.01 -5.02 6.63
N ILE A 144 -15.20 -5.25 7.18
CA ILE A 144 -15.90 -4.27 8.03
C ILE A 144 -15.18 -4.08 9.37
N SER A 145 -14.50 -5.11 9.86
CA SER A 145 -13.82 -5.07 11.17
C SER A 145 -12.46 -5.77 11.11
N PRO A 146 -11.41 -5.18 11.71
CA PRO A 146 -10.08 -5.80 11.82
C PRO A 146 -10.08 -7.13 12.60
N TYR A 147 -11.10 -7.38 13.40
CA TYR A 147 -11.24 -8.66 14.13
C TYR A 147 -11.42 -9.86 13.21
N PHE A 148 -11.74 -9.67 11.93
CA PHE A 148 -11.83 -10.74 10.95
C PHE A 148 -10.47 -11.20 10.40
N ILE A 149 -9.40 -10.45 10.59
CA ILE A 149 -8.05 -10.77 10.09
C ILE A 149 -7.64 -12.18 10.52
N THR A 150 -7.16 -12.96 9.56
CA THR A 150 -6.63 -14.32 9.78
C THR A 150 -5.11 -14.31 9.79
N ASP A 151 -4.47 -13.51 8.94
CA ASP A 151 -3.03 -13.30 8.94
C ASP A 151 -2.68 -11.92 9.50
N VAL A 152 -2.19 -11.92 10.73
CA VAL A 152 -1.84 -10.68 11.44
C VAL A 152 -0.62 -9.99 10.82
N LYS A 153 0.29 -10.74 10.19
CA LYS A 153 1.52 -10.20 9.59
C LYS A 153 1.18 -9.35 8.35
N SER A 154 0.36 -9.88 7.47
CA SER A 154 -0.05 -9.20 6.24
C SER A 154 -1.35 -8.38 6.38
N GLN A 155 -1.98 -8.38 7.58
CA GLN A 155 -3.25 -7.68 7.85
C GLN A 155 -4.37 -8.05 6.88
N LYS A 156 -4.45 -9.33 6.49
CA LYS A 156 -5.41 -9.87 5.51
C LYS A 156 -6.30 -10.93 6.12
N VAL A 157 -7.45 -11.15 5.48
CA VAL A 157 -8.30 -12.33 5.68
C VAL A 157 -8.05 -13.24 4.48
N GLU A 158 -7.63 -14.47 4.73
CA GLU A 158 -7.44 -15.47 3.68
C GLU A 158 -8.30 -16.70 3.99
N PHE A 159 -9.16 -17.05 3.03
CA PHE A 159 -10.05 -18.20 3.13
C PHE A 159 -9.79 -19.15 1.95
N GLU A 160 -9.69 -20.43 2.27
CA GLU A 160 -9.68 -21.51 1.28
C GLU A 160 -11.07 -22.16 1.22
N LYS A 161 -11.57 -22.34 0.00
CA LYS A 161 -12.88 -22.95 -0.31
C LYS A 161 -14.03 -22.33 0.52
N PRO A 162 -14.14 -21.00 0.62
CA PRO A 162 -15.20 -20.38 1.39
C PRO A 162 -16.56 -20.54 0.73
N LEU A 163 -17.61 -20.44 1.56
CA LEU A 163 -18.96 -20.13 1.13
C LEU A 163 -19.14 -18.62 1.06
N VAL A 164 -20.03 -18.16 0.18
CA VAL A 164 -20.29 -16.72 -0.04
C VAL A 164 -21.78 -16.45 0.09
N LEU A 165 -22.16 -15.59 1.03
CA LEU A 165 -23.51 -15.06 1.17
C LEU A 165 -23.55 -13.66 0.52
N LEU A 166 -24.45 -13.46 -0.45
CA LEU A 166 -24.62 -12.19 -1.16
C LEU A 166 -25.99 -11.58 -0.83
N SER A 167 -26.02 -10.41 -0.20
CA SER A 167 -27.25 -9.71 0.17
C SER A 167 -27.26 -8.30 -0.34
N GLU A 168 -28.36 -7.88 -0.95
CA GLU A 168 -28.60 -6.49 -1.31
C GLU A 168 -28.96 -5.63 -0.09
N LYS A 169 -29.45 -6.28 0.98
CA LYS A 169 -29.93 -5.62 2.18
C LYS A 169 -28.85 -5.46 3.24
N LYS A 170 -29.09 -4.48 4.10
CA LYS A 170 -28.39 -4.37 5.37
C LYS A 170 -28.78 -5.52 6.31
N ILE A 171 -27.82 -6.07 7.01
CA ILE A 171 -27.99 -7.17 7.97
C ILE A 171 -27.67 -6.67 9.36
N SER A 172 -28.65 -6.66 10.25
CA SER A 172 -28.49 -6.19 11.64
C SER A 172 -28.87 -7.23 12.68
N LEU A 173 -29.74 -8.18 12.33
CA LEU A 173 -30.25 -9.22 13.24
C LEU A 173 -29.47 -10.53 13.07
N LEU A 174 -29.20 -11.20 14.17
CA LEU A 174 -28.57 -12.53 14.13
C LEU A 174 -29.44 -13.57 13.40
N GLN A 175 -30.76 -13.48 13.51
CA GLN A 175 -31.68 -14.41 12.87
C GLN A 175 -31.54 -14.46 11.34
N ASP A 176 -31.17 -13.34 10.71
CA ASP A 176 -30.98 -13.26 9.27
C ASP A 176 -29.79 -14.09 8.77
N ILE A 177 -28.74 -14.21 9.58
CA ILE A 177 -27.50 -14.91 9.19
C ILE A 177 -27.38 -16.31 9.78
N LEU A 178 -28.24 -16.67 10.75
CA LEU A 178 -28.14 -17.92 11.47
C LEU A 178 -28.14 -19.16 10.55
N PRO A 179 -29.03 -19.29 9.55
CA PRO A 179 -29.03 -20.45 8.65
C PRO A 179 -27.75 -20.56 7.84
N SER A 180 -27.16 -19.43 7.42
CA SER A 180 -25.92 -19.41 6.66
C SER A 180 -24.71 -19.79 7.53
N LEU A 181 -24.71 -19.36 8.81
CA LEU A 181 -23.68 -19.78 9.78
C LEU A 181 -23.76 -21.27 10.09
N GLU A 182 -24.97 -21.81 10.26
CA GLU A 182 -25.20 -23.25 10.47
C GLU A 182 -24.76 -24.07 9.25
N ALA A 183 -25.08 -23.61 8.03
CA ALA A 183 -24.63 -24.23 6.79
C ALA A 183 -23.10 -24.27 6.68
N ALA A 184 -22.44 -23.17 6.98
CA ALA A 184 -20.97 -23.07 6.96
C ALA A 184 -20.33 -23.96 8.04
N ALA A 185 -20.90 -23.99 9.24
CA ALA A 185 -20.43 -24.83 10.33
C ALA A 185 -20.59 -26.34 10.02
N GLN A 186 -21.73 -26.76 9.45
CA GLN A 186 -21.95 -28.12 9.01
C GLN A 186 -21.00 -28.55 7.89
N ALA A 187 -20.78 -27.64 6.91
CA ALA A 187 -19.84 -27.90 5.83
C ALA A 187 -18.36 -27.78 6.26
N ARG A 188 -18.07 -27.25 7.45
CA ARG A 188 -16.72 -26.95 7.94
C ARG A 188 -15.94 -26.05 6.98
N ARG A 189 -16.62 -25.09 6.36
CA ARG A 189 -16.05 -24.15 5.38
C ARG A 189 -16.13 -22.72 5.93
N PRO A 190 -15.13 -21.87 5.62
CA PRO A 190 -15.21 -20.46 5.94
C PRO A 190 -16.43 -19.80 5.27
N LEU A 191 -16.96 -18.73 5.84
CA LEU A 191 -18.07 -17.96 5.29
C LEU A 191 -17.66 -16.50 5.07
N LEU A 192 -17.79 -16.03 3.84
CA LEU A 192 -17.74 -14.59 3.53
C LEU A 192 -19.18 -14.08 3.37
N ILE A 193 -19.49 -12.99 4.05
CA ILE A 193 -20.78 -12.30 3.92
C ILE A 193 -20.53 -10.97 3.21
N VAL A 194 -21.18 -10.77 2.06
CA VAL A 194 -21.17 -9.51 1.30
C VAL A 194 -22.57 -8.93 1.34
N ALA A 195 -22.76 -7.82 2.03
CA ALA A 195 -24.06 -7.19 2.19
C ALA A 195 -23.95 -5.66 2.06
N GLU A 196 -25.06 -4.97 1.89
CA GLU A 196 -25.07 -3.49 1.87
C GLU A 196 -24.34 -2.90 3.07
N ASP A 197 -24.66 -3.38 4.26
CA ASP A 197 -23.98 -3.10 5.51
C ASP A 197 -24.24 -4.24 6.51
N ILE A 198 -23.36 -4.41 7.49
CA ILE A 198 -23.55 -5.37 8.56
C ILE A 198 -23.21 -4.68 9.87
N ASP A 199 -24.17 -4.61 10.76
CA ASP A 199 -24.00 -3.94 12.06
C ASP A 199 -24.76 -4.65 13.21
N GLY A 200 -24.85 -3.99 14.35
CA GLY A 200 -25.64 -4.41 15.48
C GLY A 200 -25.33 -5.80 16.00
N GLU A 201 -26.38 -6.58 16.25
CA GLU A 201 -26.29 -7.92 16.80
C GLU A 201 -25.59 -8.89 15.85
N ALA A 202 -25.84 -8.78 14.55
CA ALA A 202 -25.23 -9.64 13.53
C ALA A 202 -23.71 -9.50 13.54
N LEU A 203 -23.17 -8.27 13.47
CA LEU A 203 -21.73 -8.03 13.48
C LEU A 203 -21.08 -8.54 14.77
N ALA A 204 -21.70 -8.26 15.93
CA ALA A 204 -21.20 -8.73 17.21
C ALA A 204 -21.13 -10.27 17.29
N ALA A 205 -22.14 -10.94 16.79
CA ALA A 205 -22.17 -12.41 16.74
C ALA A 205 -21.10 -12.99 15.82
N LEU A 206 -20.86 -12.38 14.64
CA LEU A 206 -19.81 -12.81 13.71
C LEU A 206 -18.42 -12.69 14.35
N ILE A 207 -18.12 -11.54 14.97
CA ILE A 207 -16.85 -11.32 15.67
C ILE A 207 -16.67 -12.32 16.82
N LEU A 208 -17.72 -12.55 17.61
CA LEU A 208 -17.66 -13.49 18.73
C LEU A 208 -17.39 -14.93 18.28
N ASN A 209 -18.06 -15.40 17.22
CA ASN A 209 -17.84 -16.72 16.65
C ASN A 209 -16.41 -16.89 16.11
N LYS A 210 -15.88 -15.85 15.45
CA LYS A 210 -14.49 -15.81 14.97
C LYS A 210 -13.50 -15.89 16.14
N LEU A 211 -13.66 -15.03 17.17
CA LEU A 211 -12.76 -14.99 18.33
C LEU A 211 -12.79 -16.30 19.14
N ARG A 212 -13.93 -16.98 19.21
CA ARG A 212 -14.06 -18.31 19.85
C ARG A 212 -13.48 -19.44 19.02
N GLY A 213 -13.06 -19.18 17.78
CA GLY A 213 -12.54 -20.20 16.88
C GLY A 213 -13.60 -21.22 16.40
N GLN A 214 -14.88 -20.93 16.59
CA GLN A 214 -15.97 -21.85 16.22
C GLN A 214 -16.22 -21.86 14.71
N LEU A 215 -16.09 -20.69 14.06
CA LEU A 215 -16.28 -20.54 12.61
C LEU A 215 -15.32 -19.48 12.07
N GLN A 216 -14.71 -19.78 10.94
CA GLN A 216 -13.98 -18.78 10.17
C GLN A 216 -14.98 -17.97 9.35
N VAL A 217 -15.16 -16.70 9.71
CA VAL A 217 -16.13 -15.82 9.09
C VAL A 217 -15.54 -14.43 8.89
N ALA A 218 -15.92 -13.77 7.80
CA ALA A 218 -15.64 -12.36 7.54
C ALA A 218 -16.84 -11.69 6.90
N ALA A 219 -16.91 -10.37 7.07
CA ALA A 219 -17.97 -9.54 6.56
C ALA A 219 -17.39 -8.36 5.80
N VAL A 220 -17.94 -8.11 4.61
CA VAL A 220 -17.52 -7.06 3.67
C VAL A 220 -18.74 -6.28 3.20
N LYS A 221 -18.60 -4.97 2.99
CA LYS A 221 -19.66 -4.17 2.38
C LYS A 221 -19.74 -4.42 0.88
N ALA A 222 -20.94 -4.50 0.35
CA ALA A 222 -21.16 -4.62 -1.08
C ALA A 222 -20.63 -3.39 -1.84
N PRO A 223 -19.93 -3.58 -2.96
CA PRO A 223 -19.38 -2.49 -3.75
C PRO A 223 -20.48 -1.74 -4.53
N GLY A 224 -20.27 -0.44 -4.76
CA GLY A 224 -21.20 0.42 -5.48
C GLY A 224 -22.41 0.90 -4.67
N PHE A 225 -23.32 1.61 -5.33
CA PHE A 225 -24.53 2.16 -4.76
C PHE A 225 -25.70 1.95 -5.72
N GLY A 226 -26.94 1.83 -5.20
CA GLY A 226 -28.16 1.71 -6.00
C GLY A 226 -28.10 0.55 -7.01
N ASP A 227 -28.49 0.80 -8.25
CA ASP A 227 -28.56 -0.22 -9.31
C ASP A 227 -27.19 -0.78 -9.72
N ASN A 228 -26.12 0.01 -9.56
CA ASN A 228 -24.77 -0.48 -9.79
C ASN A 228 -24.38 -1.55 -8.76
N ARG A 229 -24.77 -1.39 -7.48
CA ARG A 229 -24.57 -2.40 -6.44
C ARG A 229 -25.29 -3.70 -6.79
N LYS A 230 -26.55 -3.63 -7.20
CA LYS A 230 -27.32 -4.81 -7.64
C LYS A 230 -26.62 -5.54 -8.78
N SER A 231 -26.14 -4.78 -9.74
CA SER A 231 -25.44 -5.31 -10.90
C SER A 231 -24.15 -6.02 -10.54
N ILE A 232 -23.33 -5.45 -9.64
CA ILE A 232 -22.06 -6.06 -9.18
C ILE A 232 -22.31 -7.29 -8.31
N LEU A 233 -23.33 -7.25 -7.43
CA LEU A 233 -23.74 -8.43 -6.66
C LEU A 233 -24.21 -9.56 -7.58
N GLY A 234 -24.94 -9.22 -8.65
CA GLY A 234 -25.35 -10.18 -9.68
C GLY A 234 -24.15 -10.81 -10.42
N ASP A 235 -23.13 -10.01 -10.71
CA ASP A 235 -21.89 -10.50 -11.33
C ASP A 235 -21.13 -11.44 -10.39
N LEU A 236 -21.07 -11.11 -9.09
CA LEU A 236 -20.49 -11.97 -8.05
C LEU A 236 -21.26 -13.28 -7.87
N ALA A 237 -22.61 -13.23 -7.95
CA ALA A 237 -23.45 -14.42 -7.86
C ALA A 237 -23.17 -15.38 -9.03
N ILE A 238 -23.05 -14.85 -10.24
CA ILE A 238 -22.71 -15.64 -11.44
C ILE A 238 -21.32 -16.24 -11.32
N LEU A 239 -20.34 -15.45 -10.83
CA LEU A 239 -18.97 -15.92 -10.63
C LEU A 239 -18.87 -17.03 -9.57
N THR A 240 -19.60 -16.90 -8.45
CA THR A 240 -19.54 -17.84 -7.33
C THR A 240 -20.55 -18.97 -7.40
N GLY A 241 -21.48 -18.93 -8.38
CA GLY A 241 -22.56 -19.90 -8.51
C GLY A 241 -23.65 -19.75 -7.43
N GLY A 242 -23.69 -18.62 -6.72
CA GLY A 242 -24.65 -18.34 -5.66
C GLY A 242 -25.86 -17.52 -6.14
N THR A 243 -26.69 -17.12 -5.18
CA THR A 243 -27.88 -16.30 -5.41
C THR A 243 -27.80 -15.03 -4.58
N VAL A 244 -28.20 -13.88 -5.15
CA VAL A 244 -28.31 -12.62 -4.40
C VAL A 244 -29.65 -12.60 -3.66
N PHE A 245 -29.60 -12.38 -2.35
CA PHE A 245 -30.80 -12.21 -1.53
C PHE A 245 -31.33 -10.78 -1.69
N THR A 246 -32.46 -10.65 -2.40
CA THR A 246 -33.16 -9.39 -2.70
C THR A 246 -34.63 -9.50 -2.33
N ASP A 247 -35.31 -8.34 -2.15
CA ASP A 247 -36.76 -8.33 -1.95
C ASP A 247 -37.52 -8.79 -3.19
N GLU A 248 -36.97 -8.51 -4.37
CA GLU A 248 -37.62 -8.80 -5.66
C GLU A 248 -37.77 -10.32 -5.88
N LEU A 249 -36.84 -11.11 -5.43
CA LEU A 249 -36.90 -12.58 -5.54
C LEU A 249 -37.75 -13.24 -4.44
N GLY A 250 -38.16 -12.48 -3.42
CA GLY A 250 -38.95 -13.00 -2.29
C GLY A 250 -38.22 -14.03 -1.41
N ILE A 251 -36.91 -14.21 -1.63
CA ILE A 251 -36.09 -15.14 -0.85
C ILE A 251 -35.57 -14.38 0.38
N LYS A 252 -36.09 -14.76 1.55
CA LYS A 252 -35.63 -14.19 2.81
C LYS A 252 -34.32 -14.81 3.25
N LEU A 253 -33.43 -14.03 3.87
CA LEU A 253 -32.16 -14.49 4.47
C LEU A 253 -32.38 -15.59 5.50
N GLU A 254 -33.46 -15.53 6.28
CA GLU A 254 -33.86 -16.56 7.26
C GLU A 254 -34.11 -17.95 6.64
N LYS A 255 -34.23 -18.03 5.33
CA LYS A 255 -34.44 -19.27 4.58
C LYS A 255 -33.26 -19.64 3.68
N ALA A 256 -32.08 -19.10 3.98
CA ALA A 256 -30.88 -19.43 3.22
C ALA A 256 -30.56 -20.93 3.36
N THR A 257 -30.48 -21.62 2.23
CA THR A 257 -30.03 -23.02 2.14
C THR A 257 -28.61 -23.06 1.59
N PRO A 258 -27.84 -24.11 1.86
CA PRO A 258 -26.48 -24.25 1.33
C PRO A 258 -26.38 -24.08 -0.20
N ASP A 259 -27.39 -24.50 -0.94
CA ASP A 259 -27.44 -24.42 -2.41
C ASP A 259 -27.60 -22.98 -2.95
N LEU A 260 -28.07 -22.05 -2.12
CA LEU A 260 -28.20 -20.63 -2.47
C LEU A 260 -26.92 -19.85 -2.17
N LEU A 261 -26.01 -20.41 -1.38
CA LEU A 261 -24.72 -19.83 -1.08
C LEU A 261 -23.77 -20.06 -2.26
N GLY A 262 -23.08 -19.01 -2.67
CA GLY A 262 -21.99 -19.15 -3.61
C GLY A 262 -20.78 -19.81 -3.00
N SER A 263 -19.86 -20.27 -3.83
CA SER A 263 -18.58 -20.78 -3.36
C SER A 263 -17.43 -20.39 -4.30
N SER A 264 -16.20 -20.43 -3.79
CA SER A 264 -14.99 -20.15 -4.56
C SER A 264 -13.81 -20.96 -4.06
N GLY A 265 -12.75 -21.07 -4.87
CA GLY A 265 -11.52 -21.74 -4.48
C GLY A 265 -10.76 -21.02 -3.38
N SER A 266 -10.67 -19.69 -3.45
CA SER A 266 -10.09 -18.87 -2.39
C SER A 266 -10.58 -17.43 -2.42
N ILE A 267 -10.60 -16.79 -1.26
CA ILE A 267 -10.92 -15.36 -1.12
C ILE A 267 -9.86 -14.71 -0.24
N THR A 268 -9.37 -13.56 -0.70
CA THR A 268 -8.48 -12.70 0.06
C THR A 268 -9.16 -11.35 0.28
N VAL A 269 -9.27 -10.91 1.54
CA VAL A 269 -9.85 -9.61 1.90
C VAL A 269 -8.79 -8.78 2.61
N THR A 270 -8.53 -7.60 2.08
CA THR A 270 -7.68 -6.59 2.70
C THR A 270 -8.54 -5.52 3.40
N LYS A 271 -7.94 -4.45 3.87
CA LYS A 271 -8.65 -3.30 4.43
C LYS A 271 -9.54 -2.59 3.39
N GLU A 272 -9.15 -2.61 2.12
CA GLU A 272 -9.79 -1.82 1.06
C GLU A 272 -10.38 -2.67 -0.06
N ASP A 273 -9.88 -3.88 -0.26
CA ASP A 273 -10.21 -4.73 -1.40
C ASP A 273 -10.64 -6.14 -0.99
N THR A 274 -11.44 -6.75 -1.85
CA THR A 274 -11.76 -8.19 -1.80
C THR A 274 -11.49 -8.81 -3.17
N ILE A 275 -10.75 -9.92 -3.17
CA ILE A 275 -10.39 -10.70 -4.35
C ILE A 275 -10.99 -12.10 -4.21
N VAL A 276 -11.82 -12.48 -5.17
CA VAL A 276 -12.43 -13.81 -5.28
C VAL A 276 -11.73 -14.55 -6.41
N LEU A 277 -11.20 -15.72 -6.14
CA LEU A 277 -10.48 -16.57 -7.10
C LEU A 277 -11.16 -17.92 -7.25
N ASN A 278 -11.19 -18.43 -8.48
CA ASN A 278 -11.81 -19.75 -8.80
C ASN A 278 -13.22 -19.82 -8.25
N GLY A 279 -14.11 -18.93 -8.71
CA GLY A 279 -15.54 -19.05 -8.40
C GLY A 279 -16.11 -20.33 -9.01
N ASP A 280 -17.02 -20.98 -8.29
CA ASP A 280 -17.66 -22.24 -8.74
C ASP A 280 -18.80 -21.99 -9.77
N GLY A 281 -18.95 -20.76 -10.27
CA GLY A 281 -19.89 -20.43 -11.34
C GLY A 281 -19.50 -21.10 -12.66
N SER A 282 -20.49 -21.39 -13.51
CA SER A 282 -20.21 -21.99 -14.82
C SER A 282 -19.59 -20.97 -15.78
N LYS A 283 -18.58 -21.39 -16.54
CA LYS A 283 -17.93 -20.56 -17.57
C LYS A 283 -18.92 -20.01 -18.59
N ASP A 284 -19.90 -20.83 -18.98
CA ASP A 284 -20.94 -20.44 -19.94
C ASP A 284 -21.81 -19.29 -19.38
N ALA A 285 -22.13 -19.32 -18.07
CA ALA A 285 -22.90 -18.25 -17.42
C ALA A 285 -22.08 -16.95 -17.33
N ILE A 286 -20.78 -17.03 -17.02
CA ILE A 286 -19.87 -15.90 -16.98
C ILE A 286 -19.74 -15.28 -18.39
N GLN A 287 -19.56 -16.10 -19.43
CA GLN A 287 -19.47 -15.64 -20.81
C GLN A 287 -20.77 -14.99 -21.28
N ALA A 288 -21.92 -15.61 -21.02
CA ALA A 288 -23.23 -15.05 -21.33
C ALA A 288 -23.43 -13.68 -20.64
N ARG A 289 -22.96 -13.53 -19.39
CA ARG A 289 -23.00 -12.25 -18.69
C ARG A 289 -22.12 -11.20 -19.33
N CYS A 290 -20.90 -11.56 -19.73
CA CYS A 290 -20.02 -10.67 -20.48
C CYS A 290 -20.65 -10.20 -21.80
N GLU A 291 -21.35 -11.09 -22.53
CA GLU A 291 -22.06 -10.75 -23.76
C GLU A 291 -23.23 -9.79 -23.50
N GLN A 292 -23.99 -9.98 -22.42
CA GLN A 292 -25.04 -9.04 -22.01
C GLN A 292 -24.46 -7.65 -21.74
N ILE A 293 -23.34 -7.55 -21.02
CA ILE A 293 -22.69 -6.27 -20.74
C ILE A 293 -22.21 -5.62 -22.04
N ARG A 294 -21.63 -6.40 -22.98
CA ARG A 294 -21.22 -5.88 -24.29
C ARG A 294 -22.41 -5.37 -25.12
N ALA A 295 -23.53 -6.04 -25.07
CA ALA A 295 -24.75 -5.59 -25.75
C ALA A 295 -25.25 -4.25 -25.19
N LEU A 296 -25.23 -4.07 -23.85
CA LEU A 296 -25.57 -2.80 -23.22
C LEU A 296 -24.58 -1.67 -23.54
N LEU A 297 -23.30 -1.99 -23.68
CA LEU A 297 -22.27 -1.04 -24.12
C LEU A 297 -22.47 -0.55 -25.56
N ALA A 298 -22.97 -1.43 -26.43
CA ALA A 298 -23.25 -1.11 -27.83
C ALA A 298 -24.55 -0.33 -28.03
N ASP A 299 -25.42 -0.24 -27.01
CA ASP A 299 -26.69 0.48 -27.10
C ASP A 299 -26.42 2.01 -27.13
N PRO A 300 -26.87 2.71 -28.19
CA PRO A 300 -26.72 4.15 -28.31
C PRO A 300 -27.43 4.97 -27.22
N SER A 301 -28.45 4.38 -26.58
CA SER A 301 -29.22 5.05 -25.52
C SER A 301 -28.51 5.06 -24.15
N THR A 302 -27.46 4.28 -23.99
CA THR A 302 -26.69 4.20 -22.73
C THR A 302 -25.89 5.48 -22.52
N SER A 303 -26.00 6.09 -21.32
CA SER A 303 -25.24 7.29 -20.97
C SER A 303 -23.74 7.03 -20.93
N ASP A 304 -22.90 8.06 -21.15
CA ASP A 304 -21.44 7.90 -21.10
C ASP A 304 -20.94 7.48 -19.71
N TYR A 305 -21.63 7.90 -18.66
CA TYR A 305 -21.35 7.43 -17.29
C TYR A 305 -21.64 5.93 -17.14
N ASP A 306 -22.80 5.47 -17.61
CA ASP A 306 -23.17 4.06 -17.54
C ASP A 306 -22.22 3.21 -18.40
N LYS A 307 -21.84 3.70 -19.58
CA LYS A 307 -20.83 3.03 -20.43
C LYS A 307 -19.50 2.82 -19.69
N THR A 308 -19.02 3.84 -18.96
CA THR A 308 -17.80 3.72 -18.18
C THR A 308 -17.95 2.63 -17.11
N LYS A 309 -19.09 2.61 -16.37
CA LYS A 309 -19.35 1.58 -15.36
C LYS A 309 -19.52 0.18 -15.94
N LEU A 310 -20.13 0.05 -17.09
CA LEU A 310 -20.24 -1.22 -17.82
C LEU A 310 -18.86 -1.72 -18.31
N GLN A 311 -17.99 -0.81 -18.78
CA GLN A 311 -16.61 -1.15 -19.15
C GLN A 311 -15.80 -1.65 -17.97
N GLU A 312 -15.87 -0.96 -16.82
CA GLU A 312 -15.22 -1.40 -15.57
C GLU A 312 -15.69 -2.81 -15.16
N ARG A 313 -16.99 -3.07 -15.20
CA ARG A 313 -17.57 -4.38 -14.87
C ARG A 313 -17.12 -5.47 -15.83
N LEU A 314 -17.15 -5.17 -17.13
CA LEU A 314 -16.71 -6.11 -18.16
C LEU A 314 -15.24 -6.46 -17.98
N ALA A 315 -14.38 -5.47 -17.74
CA ALA A 315 -12.95 -5.71 -17.48
C ALA A 315 -12.71 -6.59 -16.26
N LYS A 316 -13.44 -6.32 -15.15
CA LYS A 316 -13.35 -7.12 -13.91
C LYS A 316 -13.84 -8.57 -14.09
N LEU A 317 -14.84 -8.80 -14.93
CA LEU A 317 -15.44 -10.13 -15.13
C LEU A 317 -14.71 -10.96 -16.20
N SER A 318 -14.27 -10.30 -17.31
CA SER A 318 -13.67 -10.98 -18.46
C SER A 318 -12.14 -11.13 -18.36
N GLY A 319 -11.46 -10.25 -17.61
CA GLY A 319 -10.00 -10.21 -17.53
C GLY A 319 -9.39 -11.33 -16.69
N GLY A 320 -10.18 -11.94 -15.81
CA GLY A 320 -9.65 -12.92 -14.86
C GLY A 320 -8.66 -12.32 -13.86
N VAL A 321 -7.96 -13.19 -13.14
CA VAL A 321 -6.91 -12.83 -12.19
C VAL A 321 -5.65 -13.63 -12.54
N ALA A 322 -4.53 -12.94 -12.71
CA ALA A 322 -3.23 -13.61 -12.79
C ALA A 322 -2.72 -13.91 -11.37
N VAL A 323 -2.40 -15.15 -11.11
CA VAL A 323 -1.80 -15.59 -9.85
C VAL A 323 -0.34 -15.93 -10.11
N ILE A 324 0.58 -15.16 -9.55
CA ILE A 324 2.00 -15.50 -9.55
C ILE A 324 2.25 -16.42 -8.35
N LYS A 325 2.61 -17.67 -8.63
CA LYS A 325 3.00 -18.64 -7.62
C LYS A 325 4.51 -18.58 -7.45
N VAL A 326 4.94 -18.13 -6.29
CA VAL A 326 6.37 -17.94 -6.01
C VAL A 326 6.98 -19.24 -5.53
N GLY A 327 8.00 -19.71 -6.23
CA GLY A 327 8.74 -20.91 -5.91
C GLY A 327 9.99 -20.62 -5.06
N GLY A 328 10.48 -21.65 -4.38
CA GLY A 328 11.72 -21.56 -3.62
C GLY A 328 12.11 -22.87 -2.94
N SER A 329 13.33 -22.92 -2.43
CA SER A 329 13.89 -24.11 -1.76
C SER A 329 13.54 -24.17 -0.27
N SER A 330 13.08 -23.05 0.33
CA SER A 330 12.69 -22.95 1.73
C SER A 330 11.54 -21.93 1.92
N GLU A 331 10.74 -22.09 2.97
CA GLU A 331 9.66 -21.17 3.33
C GLU A 331 10.15 -19.73 3.55
N VAL A 332 11.35 -19.56 4.10
CA VAL A 332 11.94 -18.24 4.32
C VAL A 332 12.29 -17.55 2.99
N GLU A 333 12.84 -18.29 2.03
CA GLU A 333 13.14 -17.80 0.69
C GLU A 333 11.86 -17.43 -0.07
N VAL A 334 10.85 -18.29 -0.03
CA VAL A 334 9.54 -18.03 -0.66
C VAL A 334 8.88 -16.79 -0.05
N GLY A 335 8.94 -16.64 1.27
CA GLY A 335 8.40 -15.47 1.96
C GLY A 335 9.07 -14.16 1.53
N GLU A 336 10.41 -14.14 1.47
CA GLU A 336 11.18 -12.96 1.03
C GLU A 336 10.91 -12.63 -0.44
N LYS A 337 10.90 -13.65 -1.30
CA LYS A 337 10.55 -13.46 -2.72
C LYS A 337 9.12 -12.95 -2.89
N LYS A 338 8.16 -13.46 -2.12
CA LYS A 338 6.76 -13.00 -2.16
C LYS A 338 6.66 -11.52 -1.80
N ASP A 339 7.31 -11.09 -0.70
CA ASP A 339 7.32 -9.68 -0.30
C ASP A 339 7.90 -8.80 -1.43
N ARG A 340 8.97 -9.26 -2.11
CA ARG A 340 9.58 -8.58 -3.26
C ARG A 340 8.66 -8.50 -4.48
N TYR A 341 7.91 -9.58 -4.78
CA TYR A 341 6.89 -9.56 -5.83
C TYR A 341 5.74 -8.60 -5.50
N ASP A 342 5.29 -8.56 -4.23
CA ASP A 342 4.22 -7.66 -3.79
C ASP A 342 4.65 -6.18 -3.93
N ASP A 343 5.88 -5.82 -3.53
CA ASP A 343 6.45 -4.48 -3.71
C ASP A 343 6.54 -4.11 -5.21
N ALA A 344 7.08 -5.01 -6.03
CA ALA A 344 7.21 -4.78 -7.47
C ALA A 344 5.86 -4.63 -8.19
N LEU A 345 4.84 -5.38 -7.79
CA LEU A 345 3.47 -5.25 -8.30
C LEU A 345 2.84 -3.91 -7.92
N ASN A 346 3.01 -3.49 -6.66
CA ASN A 346 2.47 -2.23 -6.17
C ASN A 346 3.15 -1.03 -6.86
N ALA A 347 4.49 -1.06 -6.99
CA ALA A 347 5.24 -0.05 -7.74
C ALA A 347 4.80 0.02 -9.21
N THR A 348 4.55 -1.14 -9.83
CA THR A 348 4.09 -1.21 -11.23
C THR A 348 2.68 -0.63 -11.38
N ARG A 349 1.76 -0.93 -10.47
CA ARG A 349 0.41 -0.33 -10.44
C ARG A 349 0.49 1.19 -10.27
N ALA A 350 1.28 1.65 -9.30
CA ALA A 350 1.50 3.07 -9.06
C ALA A 350 2.07 3.79 -10.30
N ALA A 351 2.96 3.14 -11.03
CA ALA A 351 3.54 3.67 -12.26
C ALA A 351 2.55 3.71 -13.45
N VAL A 352 1.65 2.73 -13.53
CA VAL A 352 0.57 2.73 -14.54
C VAL A 352 -0.47 3.81 -14.25
N GLU A 353 -0.78 4.06 -12.96
CA GLU A 353 -1.75 5.07 -12.54
C GLU A 353 -1.26 6.50 -12.76
N GLU A 354 -0.08 6.84 -12.24
CA GLU A 354 0.42 8.23 -12.19
C GLU A 354 1.66 8.46 -13.06
N GLY A 355 2.22 7.43 -13.70
CA GLY A 355 3.41 7.52 -14.54
C GLY A 355 4.72 7.40 -13.77
N ILE A 356 5.83 7.62 -14.49
CA ILE A 356 7.20 7.41 -14.02
C ILE A 356 8.05 8.68 -14.07
N LEU A 357 9.05 8.70 -13.20
CA LEU A 357 10.09 9.71 -13.06
C LEU A 357 11.48 9.08 -13.13
N PRO A 358 12.56 9.87 -13.35
CA PRO A 358 13.93 9.38 -13.20
C PRO A 358 14.17 8.86 -11.78
N GLY A 359 14.63 7.61 -11.66
CA GLY A 359 14.87 6.93 -10.39
C GLY A 359 16.19 7.33 -9.69
N GLY A 360 16.58 6.54 -8.69
CA GLY A 360 17.81 6.78 -7.93
C GLY A 360 17.80 8.09 -7.12
N GLY A 361 16.62 8.60 -6.78
CA GLY A 361 16.43 9.88 -6.09
C GLY A 361 16.70 11.11 -6.97
N VAL A 362 16.98 10.92 -8.27
CA VAL A 362 17.32 12.02 -9.21
C VAL A 362 16.15 12.98 -9.38
N ALA A 363 14.92 12.49 -9.46
CA ALA A 363 13.73 13.35 -9.56
C ALA A 363 13.61 14.32 -8.38
N LEU A 364 13.80 13.85 -7.15
CA LEU A 364 13.80 14.69 -5.94
C LEU A 364 15.00 15.66 -5.93
N LEU A 365 16.18 15.18 -6.33
CA LEU A 365 17.37 16.01 -6.44
C LEU A 365 17.14 17.18 -7.43
N LYS A 366 16.55 16.92 -8.59
CA LYS A 366 16.24 17.96 -9.59
C LYS A 366 15.12 18.88 -9.10
N ALA A 367 14.13 18.36 -8.39
CA ALA A 367 13.09 19.19 -7.78
C ALA A 367 13.65 20.20 -6.79
N SER A 368 14.78 19.93 -6.12
CA SER A 368 15.45 20.89 -5.25
C SER A 368 15.89 22.16 -5.98
N LEU A 369 16.13 22.09 -7.29
CA LEU A 369 16.46 23.24 -8.14
C LEU A 369 15.22 24.04 -8.58
N ALA A 370 14.05 23.41 -8.60
CA ALA A 370 12.79 24.06 -9.00
C ALA A 370 12.19 24.95 -7.88
N ILE A 371 12.70 24.83 -6.65
CA ILE A 371 12.25 25.61 -5.50
C ILE A 371 13.20 26.79 -5.32
N GLY A 372 12.71 28.01 -5.58
CA GLY A 372 13.40 29.25 -5.26
C GLY A 372 13.08 29.71 -3.83
N THR A 373 14.07 30.29 -3.14
CA THR A 373 13.92 30.96 -1.85
C THR A 373 14.85 32.12 -1.75
N ASN A 374 14.43 33.20 -1.07
CA ASN A 374 15.23 34.41 -0.83
C ASN A 374 16.02 34.33 0.49
N ALA A 375 15.94 33.21 1.23
CA ALA A 375 16.60 33.11 2.52
C ALA A 375 18.11 33.23 2.45
N PRO A 376 18.76 33.93 3.38
CA PRO A 376 20.21 34.00 3.48
C PRO A 376 20.82 32.59 3.63
N GLY A 377 21.87 32.32 2.85
CA GLY A 377 22.52 31.00 2.81
C GLY A 377 21.91 30.01 1.82
N SER A 378 20.82 30.36 1.12
CA SER A 378 20.31 29.59 -0.01
C SER A 378 21.23 29.62 -1.24
N SER A 379 22.13 30.57 -1.31
CA SER A 379 23.10 30.78 -2.40
C SER A 379 24.10 29.62 -2.58
N ASN A 380 24.21 28.71 -1.63
CA ASN A 380 25.11 27.56 -1.72
C ASN A 380 24.57 26.38 -2.53
N LEU A 381 23.30 26.42 -2.93
CA LEU A 381 22.72 25.46 -3.87
C LEU A 381 22.46 26.18 -5.19
N PRO A 382 22.87 25.62 -6.34
CA PRO A 382 22.58 26.22 -7.63
C PRO A 382 21.06 26.40 -7.76
N THR A 383 20.63 27.56 -8.25
CA THR A 383 19.25 27.86 -8.59
C THR A 383 19.11 27.76 -10.11
N ASN A 384 18.07 27.08 -10.56
CA ASN A 384 17.69 27.16 -11.97
C ASN A 384 17.13 28.57 -12.23
N PRO A 385 17.45 29.22 -13.36
CA PRO A 385 16.81 30.50 -13.77
C PRO A 385 15.28 30.43 -13.76
N ASP A 386 14.72 29.25 -13.97
CA ASP A 386 13.27 28.96 -13.98
C ASP A 386 12.70 28.58 -12.61
N ALA A 387 13.51 28.64 -11.53
CA ALA A 387 13.05 28.32 -10.19
C ALA A 387 11.95 29.29 -9.74
N THR A 388 10.79 28.74 -9.40
CA THR A 388 9.69 29.53 -8.85
C THR A 388 9.96 29.79 -7.37
N VAL A 389 10.02 31.08 -7.00
CA VAL A 389 10.11 31.44 -5.57
C VAL A 389 8.82 31.05 -4.87
N VAL A 390 8.94 30.23 -3.82
CA VAL A 390 7.80 29.85 -2.99
C VAL A 390 7.36 31.08 -2.18
N PRO A 391 6.09 31.49 -2.26
CA PRO A 391 5.60 32.65 -1.51
C PRO A 391 5.68 32.36 0.00
N THR A 392 6.36 33.25 0.72
CA THR A 392 6.53 33.16 2.18
C THR A 392 6.21 34.50 2.83
N ALA A 393 5.62 34.48 4.03
CA ALA A 393 5.23 35.69 4.74
C ALA A 393 6.34 36.24 5.64
N ASN A 394 7.31 35.42 6.03
CA ASN A 394 8.39 35.80 6.93
C ASN A 394 9.64 34.92 6.72
N PHE A 395 10.72 35.31 7.39
CA PHE A 395 12.02 34.64 7.33
C PHE A 395 11.99 33.20 7.79
N ASP A 396 11.23 32.88 8.83
CA ASP A 396 11.14 31.50 9.35
C ASP A 396 10.46 30.56 8.34
N GLN A 397 9.46 31.05 7.59
CA GLN A 397 8.87 30.28 6.48
C GLN A 397 9.87 30.07 5.34
N GLU A 398 10.70 31.07 5.03
CA GLU A 398 11.78 30.88 4.04
C GLU A 398 12.78 29.81 4.47
N LEU A 399 13.13 29.75 5.75
CA LEU A 399 13.94 28.67 6.30
C LEU A 399 13.23 27.31 6.21
N GLY A 400 11.91 27.28 6.39
CA GLY A 400 11.09 26.09 6.14
C GLY A 400 11.23 25.55 4.70
N VAL A 401 11.21 26.43 3.71
CA VAL A 401 11.46 26.07 2.31
C VAL A 401 12.88 25.49 2.14
N ASN A 402 13.88 26.10 2.78
CA ASN A 402 15.26 25.62 2.72
C ASN A 402 15.45 24.24 3.34
N ILE A 403 14.71 23.91 4.41
CA ILE A 403 14.73 22.57 5.03
C ILE A 403 14.37 21.53 3.98
N ILE A 404 13.25 21.70 3.27
CA ILE A 404 12.82 20.76 2.24
C ILE A 404 13.84 20.71 1.10
N ARG A 405 14.29 21.85 0.61
CA ARG A 405 15.27 21.93 -0.48
C ARG A 405 16.53 21.11 -0.20
N ARG A 406 17.05 21.16 1.02
CA ARG A 406 18.22 20.37 1.45
C ARG A 406 17.85 18.90 1.62
N ALA A 407 16.71 18.59 2.22
CA ALA A 407 16.27 17.23 2.46
C ALA A 407 16.10 16.43 1.16
N LEU A 408 15.62 17.07 0.08
CA LEU A 408 15.43 16.43 -1.24
C LEU A 408 16.73 15.87 -1.85
N THR A 409 17.90 16.34 -1.42
CA THR A 409 19.19 15.81 -1.90
C THR A 409 19.59 14.50 -1.21
N ASN A 410 18.99 14.17 -0.06
CA ASN A 410 19.43 13.06 0.78
C ASN A 410 19.18 11.66 0.16
N PRO A 411 18.06 11.36 -0.51
CA PRO A 411 17.88 10.04 -1.11
C PRO A 411 19.01 9.68 -2.08
N SER A 412 19.33 10.54 -3.04
CA SER A 412 20.47 10.30 -3.95
C SER A 412 21.80 10.21 -3.21
N ARG A 413 22.05 11.08 -2.21
CA ARG A 413 23.27 11.02 -1.40
C ARG A 413 23.42 9.68 -0.66
N THR A 414 22.31 9.17 -0.12
CA THR A 414 22.32 7.90 0.62
C THR A 414 22.62 6.74 -0.31
N ILE A 415 22.00 6.69 -1.49
CA ILE A 415 22.26 5.66 -2.50
C ILE A 415 23.74 5.67 -2.91
N LEU A 416 24.28 6.83 -3.26
CA LEU A 416 25.67 6.97 -3.69
C LEU A 416 26.66 6.61 -2.58
N SER A 417 26.40 7.05 -1.34
CA SER A 417 27.25 6.69 -0.19
C SER A 417 27.23 5.18 0.09
N ASN A 418 26.06 4.52 -0.04
CA ASN A 418 25.95 3.08 0.12
C ASN A 418 26.67 2.31 -1.00
N ALA A 419 26.75 2.89 -2.20
CA ALA A 419 27.54 2.35 -3.30
C ALA A 419 29.06 2.55 -3.16
N GLY A 420 29.50 3.29 -2.14
CA GLY A 420 30.91 3.61 -1.92
C GLY A 420 31.43 4.80 -2.71
N GLU A 421 30.53 5.58 -3.32
CA GLU A 421 30.87 6.74 -4.15
C GLU A 421 30.95 8.04 -3.33
N GLU A 422 31.71 9.02 -3.83
CA GLU A 422 31.77 10.37 -3.27
C GLU A 422 30.47 11.16 -3.60
N ALA A 423 29.44 10.92 -2.82
CA ALA A 423 28.09 11.47 -3.07
C ALA A 423 28.06 12.99 -3.27
N SER A 424 28.92 13.75 -2.57
CA SER A 424 28.97 15.21 -2.66
C SER A 424 29.44 15.71 -4.02
N VAL A 425 30.43 15.03 -4.61
CA VAL A 425 30.99 15.36 -5.93
C VAL A 425 29.96 15.04 -7.03
N ILE A 426 29.35 13.86 -6.97
CA ILE A 426 28.38 13.42 -7.96
C ILE A 426 27.12 14.29 -7.92
N VAL A 427 26.56 14.52 -6.74
CA VAL A 427 25.41 15.41 -6.57
C VAL A 427 25.73 16.83 -7.02
N GLY A 428 26.92 17.36 -6.68
CA GLY A 428 27.38 18.67 -7.15
C GLY A 428 27.46 18.74 -8.69
N THR A 429 27.95 17.67 -9.34
CA THR A 429 28.01 17.57 -10.81
C THR A 429 26.61 17.50 -11.43
N LEU A 430 25.70 16.71 -10.85
CA LEU A 430 24.31 16.59 -11.32
C LEU A 430 23.56 17.92 -11.22
N LEU A 431 23.75 18.68 -10.15
CA LEU A 431 23.11 19.96 -9.97
C LEU A 431 23.76 21.06 -10.82
N GLY A 432 25.09 21.07 -10.93
CA GLY A 432 25.83 22.13 -11.65
C GLY A 432 25.85 21.94 -13.17
N LYS A 433 26.19 20.72 -13.64
CA LYS A 433 26.34 20.44 -15.06
C LYS A 433 25.03 20.00 -15.74
N TYR A 434 24.20 19.26 -15.04
CA TYR A 434 22.97 18.69 -15.56
C TYR A 434 21.71 19.25 -14.88
N GLY A 435 21.79 20.47 -14.31
CA GLY A 435 20.68 21.10 -13.58
C GLY A 435 19.60 21.71 -14.48
N GLY A 436 19.85 21.89 -15.79
CA GLY A 436 18.88 22.46 -16.72
C GLY A 436 17.66 21.56 -16.92
N ALA A 437 16.53 22.15 -17.30
CA ALA A 437 15.26 21.44 -17.51
C ALA A 437 15.37 20.35 -18.59
N GLU A 438 16.17 20.60 -19.63
CA GLU A 438 16.45 19.66 -20.71
C GLU A 438 17.18 18.39 -20.24
N ASN A 439 17.85 18.45 -19.10
CA ASN A 439 18.62 17.37 -18.51
C ASN A 439 17.90 16.73 -17.30
N PHE A 440 16.58 16.89 -17.18
CA PHE A 440 15.82 16.35 -16.04
C PHE A 440 16.05 14.84 -15.83
N ALA A 441 16.14 14.06 -16.91
CA ALA A 441 16.36 12.63 -16.87
C ALA A 441 17.82 12.23 -16.61
N MET A 442 18.78 13.16 -16.67
CA MET A 442 20.21 12.84 -16.45
C MET A 442 20.50 12.60 -14.96
N GLY A 443 21.02 11.40 -14.66
CA GLY A 443 21.41 10.95 -13.34
C GLY A 443 22.73 10.20 -13.35
N TYR A 444 23.00 9.47 -12.27
CA TYR A 444 24.20 8.64 -12.12
C TYR A 444 23.81 7.20 -11.81
N ASP A 445 24.25 6.28 -12.67
CA ASP A 445 24.09 4.85 -12.46
C ASP A 445 25.22 4.37 -11.53
N ALA A 446 24.88 4.19 -10.25
CA ALA A 446 25.84 3.78 -9.23
C ALA A 446 26.38 2.35 -9.43
N SER A 447 25.69 1.51 -10.21
CA SER A 447 26.15 0.14 -10.54
C SER A 447 27.25 0.13 -11.59
N LYS A 448 27.25 1.12 -12.50
CA LYS A 448 28.21 1.24 -13.59
C LYS A 448 29.23 2.36 -13.41
N GLY A 449 28.97 3.28 -12.48
CA GLY A 449 29.84 4.44 -12.26
C GLY A 449 29.77 5.50 -13.35
N GLU A 450 28.61 5.65 -14.03
CA GLU A 450 28.47 6.50 -15.20
C GLU A 450 27.27 7.47 -15.10
N TYR A 451 27.40 8.65 -15.75
CA TYR A 451 26.28 9.59 -15.92
C TYR A 451 25.44 9.15 -17.12
N VAL A 452 24.17 8.81 -16.87
CA VAL A 452 23.25 8.27 -17.88
C VAL A 452 21.90 8.97 -17.86
N ASP A 453 21.15 8.84 -18.96
CA ASP A 453 19.71 9.11 -18.95
C ASP A 453 19.00 7.98 -18.21
N MET A 454 18.50 8.29 -17.01
CA MET A 454 17.93 7.29 -16.08
C MET A 454 16.72 6.58 -16.69
N ILE A 455 15.89 7.31 -17.45
CA ILE A 455 14.69 6.73 -18.09
C ILE A 455 15.11 5.73 -19.18
N LYS A 456 16.10 6.09 -20.02
CA LYS A 456 16.61 5.18 -21.06
C LYS A 456 17.37 4.00 -20.48
N ALA A 457 18.06 4.21 -19.36
CA ALA A 457 18.77 3.15 -18.63
C ALA A 457 17.80 2.19 -17.89
N GLY A 458 16.50 2.53 -17.83
CA GLY A 458 15.51 1.75 -17.12
C GLY A 458 15.48 1.98 -15.61
N ILE A 459 16.23 2.97 -15.10
CA ILE A 459 16.26 3.33 -13.68
C ILE A 459 15.17 4.38 -13.43
N VAL A 460 13.99 3.91 -13.04
CA VAL A 460 12.78 4.73 -12.95
C VAL A 460 12.04 4.48 -11.64
N ASP A 461 11.39 5.52 -11.12
CA ASP A 461 10.55 5.46 -9.93
C ASP A 461 9.12 5.90 -10.27
N PRO A 462 8.07 5.28 -9.70
CA PRO A 462 6.69 5.74 -9.88
C PRO A 462 6.47 7.11 -9.20
N LEU A 463 5.76 8.03 -9.88
CA LEU A 463 5.42 9.34 -9.28
C LEU A 463 4.69 9.17 -7.95
N LYS A 464 3.68 8.30 -7.89
CA LYS A 464 2.87 8.06 -6.70
C LYS A 464 3.73 7.70 -5.48
N VAL A 465 4.73 6.83 -5.67
CA VAL A 465 5.67 6.42 -4.60
C VAL A 465 6.50 7.61 -4.11
N VAL A 466 7.13 8.35 -5.04
CA VAL A 466 8.00 9.49 -4.69
C VAL A 466 7.21 10.61 -4.01
N ARG A 467 6.03 10.92 -4.53
CA ARG A 467 5.13 11.95 -3.99
C ARG A 467 4.64 11.59 -2.60
N THR A 468 4.13 10.38 -2.41
CA THR A 468 3.60 9.91 -1.12
C THR A 468 4.70 9.89 -0.07
N ALA A 469 5.88 9.35 -0.41
CA ALA A 469 7.03 9.33 0.48
C ALA A 469 7.43 10.73 0.97
N LEU A 470 7.41 11.74 0.09
CA LEU A 470 7.74 13.13 0.46
C LEU A 470 6.66 13.75 1.35
N VAL A 471 5.39 13.57 1.03
CA VAL A 471 4.26 14.15 1.77
C VAL A 471 4.20 13.56 3.18
N ASP A 472 4.27 12.23 3.33
CA ASP A 472 4.22 11.55 4.61
C ASP A 472 5.44 11.88 5.47
N ALA A 473 6.63 11.89 4.87
CA ALA A 473 7.87 12.28 5.54
C ALA A 473 7.80 13.71 6.09
N SER A 474 7.30 14.66 5.30
CA SER A 474 7.14 16.05 5.71
C SER A 474 6.09 16.19 6.82
N GLY A 475 4.99 15.46 6.72
CA GLY A 475 3.92 15.45 7.74
C GLY A 475 4.44 15.05 9.11
N VAL A 476 5.11 13.90 9.21
CA VAL A 476 5.63 13.38 10.48
C VAL A 476 6.82 14.19 10.98
N ALA A 477 7.75 14.58 10.11
CA ALA A 477 8.88 15.43 10.51
C ALA A 477 8.40 16.79 11.06
N SER A 478 7.36 17.37 10.46
CA SER A 478 6.73 18.60 10.94
C SER A 478 6.09 18.43 12.31
N LEU A 479 5.39 17.31 12.53
CA LEU A 479 4.80 16.98 13.83
C LEU A 479 5.87 16.88 14.91
N LEU A 480 6.96 16.16 14.66
CA LEU A 480 8.09 16.04 15.57
C LEU A 480 8.77 17.39 15.84
N THR A 481 8.93 18.23 14.82
CA THR A 481 9.59 19.54 14.94
C THR A 481 8.75 20.54 15.75
N THR A 482 7.41 20.43 15.70
CA THR A 482 6.48 21.32 16.43
C THR A 482 6.12 20.81 17.83
N SER A 483 6.50 19.57 18.19
CA SER A 483 6.21 19.01 19.50
C SER A 483 7.17 19.54 20.55
N GLU A 484 6.62 20.05 21.67
CA GLU A 484 7.40 20.54 22.83
C GLU A 484 7.55 19.48 23.92
N ALA A 485 6.64 18.52 23.98
CA ALA A 485 6.64 17.46 24.99
C ALA A 485 6.10 16.14 24.42
N CYS A 486 6.61 15.04 24.94
CA CYS A 486 6.11 13.71 24.67
C CYS A 486 5.70 13.06 25.99
N VAL A 487 4.47 12.57 26.06
CA VAL A 487 3.95 11.82 27.22
C VAL A 487 4.00 10.34 26.87
N VAL A 488 4.74 9.57 27.66
CA VAL A 488 4.87 8.12 27.49
C VAL A 488 4.44 7.42 28.78
N GLU A 489 3.95 6.19 28.67
CA GLU A 489 3.71 5.35 29.83
C GLU A 489 5.04 5.03 30.53
N ALA A 490 5.07 5.15 31.86
CA ALA A 490 6.22 4.72 32.63
C ALA A 490 6.35 3.19 32.54
N GLU A 491 7.58 2.68 32.41
CA GLU A 491 7.80 1.24 32.54
C GLU A 491 7.28 0.79 33.93
N GLU A 492 6.32 -0.14 33.94
CA GLU A 492 5.93 -0.81 35.17
C GLU A 492 7.14 -1.56 35.72
N GLU A 493 7.61 -1.16 36.91
CA GLU A 493 8.60 -1.96 37.64
C GLU A 493 8.01 -3.37 37.82
N LYS A 494 8.54 -4.33 37.08
CA LYS A 494 8.18 -5.73 37.30
C LYS A 494 8.49 -6.04 38.76
N PRO A 495 7.49 -6.44 39.58
CA PRO A 495 7.73 -6.78 40.98
C PRO A 495 8.84 -7.82 41.01
N ALA A 496 9.90 -7.51 41.77
CA ALA A 496 11.03 -8.41 41.95
C ALA A 496 10.50 -9.78 42.35
N ALA A 497 10.84 -10.80 41.57
CA ALA A 497 10.45 -12.17 41.88
C ALA A 497 10.87 -12.45 43.35
N PRO A 498 9.96 -12.96 44.20
CA PRO A 498 10.29 -13.23 45.59
C PRO A 498 11.48 -14.19 45.60
N MET A 499 12.59 -13.75 46.18
CA MET A 499 13.72 -14.60 46.48
C MET A 499 13.21 -15.75 47.32
N GLY A 500 13.12 -16.94 46.73
CA GLY A 500 12.77 -18.16 47.43
C GLY A 500 13.82 -18.39 48.51
N GLY A 501 13.43 -18.09 49.76
CA GLY A 501 14.24 -18.40 50.96
C GLY A 501 14.46 -19.88 51.04
N GLY A 502 15.61 -20.33 50.61
CA GLY A 502 16.12 -21.66 50.88
C GLY A 502 16.39 -21.77 52.38
N MET A 503 15.41 -22.29 53.14
CA MET A 503 15.63 -22.67 54.52
C MET A 503 16.04 -24.13 54.56
N GLY A 504 17.31 -24.35 54.87
CA GLY A 504 17.89 -25.65 55.12
C GLY A 504 17.15 -26.38 56.23
N GLY A 505 16.74 -27.59 55.94
CA GLY A 505 16.32 -28.60 56.89
C GLY A 505 17.32 -29.72 56.97
N MET A 506 18.19 -29.62 57.97
CA MET A 506 19.10 -30.64 58.41
C MET A 506 18.29 -31.69 59.23
N GLY A 507 18.55 -32.96 59.02
CA GLY A 507 18.18 -33.95 60.00
C GLY A 507 17.81 -35.31 59.48
N GLY A 508 18.68 -36.30 59.68
CA GLY A 508 18.32 -37.53 60.35
C GLY A 508 18.52 -38.83 59.58
N MET A 509 19.67 -39.32 59.64
CA MET A 509 20.08 -40.70 60.03
C MET A 509 19.04 -41.80 60.07
N GLY A 510 19.42 -42.98 59.54
CA GLY A 510 19.02 -44.35 59.95
C GLY A 510 18.51 -45.17 58.79
N GLY A 511 19.24 -46.10 58.21
CA GLY A 511 19.47 -47.41 58.76
C GLY A 511 18.71 -48.49 58.00
N PHE A 512 19.46 -49.36 57.44
CA PHE A 512 19.23 -50.64 56.79
C PHE A 512 19.00 -50.62 55.29
#